data_d423d6fdc6328a5fae3bd3351dcd0a5e
#
_entry.id   d423d6fdc6328a5fae3bd3351dcd0a5e
#
_cell.length_a   1.000
_cell.length_b   1.000
_cell.length_c   1.000
_cell.angle_alpha   90.00
_cell.angle_beta   90.00
_cell.angle_gamma   90.00
#
_symmetry.space_group_name_H-M   'P 1'
#
loop_
_entity.id
_entity.type
_entity.pdbx_description
1 polymer ?
#
loop_
_entity_poly.entity_id
_entity_poly.type
_entity_poly.pdbx_seq_one_letter_code
_entity_poly.pdbx_strand_id
1 'polypeptide(L)'
;MKLQQLRYICEVKRHDLNISATALGLYTSQPGISKQIKLLEEELGVEIFTRSGKHLSKVTRVGEDILAIAGEILNKVERIKGLASDYTSPTEGNLSLATTHTQARYTLPNVIAGFVPKYPKVALSVIQGTTKENLEAAANGDVDFVIITEDFEINSNLVVMPCFNYYTDVLVLKDHPLTQLAEVSLADITAYALVTHVFGFGFNTFGSTTLGKAFKRRGLEPRIALAAGNADVIKSYVRAGLGVGVIADLAYDAIEDSDLVCVNVPELNESYLASIGIRRGSYIPGYMYDFIE
;
A
#
# COMPACT_ATOMS: atom_id res chain seq x y z
N MET A 1 19.84 28.07 -10.48
CA MET A 1 19.09 26.84 -10.05
C MET A 1 18.44 26.19 -11.26
N LYS A 2 18.51 24.84 -11.39
CA LYS A 2 17.94 24.07 -12.51
C LYS A 2 17.04 22.96 -11.98
N LEU A 3 15.98 22.58 -12.71
CA LEU A 3 15.09 21.48 -12.32
C LEU A 3 15.85 20.15 -12.11
N GLN A 4 16.91 19.92 -12.89
CA GLN A 4 17.75 18.75 -12.74
C GLN A 4 18.46 18.69 -11.37
N GLN A 5 18.88 19.85 -10.84
CA GLN A 5 19.51 19.93 -9.52
C GLN A 5 18.51 19.64 -8.42
N LEU A 6 17.26 20.14 -8.54
CA LEU A 6 16.17 19.80 -7.62
C LEU A 6 15.84 18.31 -7.65
N ARG A 7 15.80 17.70 -8.84
CA ARG A 7 15.61 16.25 -8.96
C ARG A 7 16.74 15.49 -8.27
N TYR A 8 17.98 15.89 -8.42
CA TYR A 8 19.11 15.19 -7.81
C TYR A 8 19.07 15.22 -6.28
N ILE A 9 18.73 16.36 -5.65
CA ILE A 9 18.65 16.42 -4.19
C ILE A 9 17.49 15.57 -3.66
N CYS A 10 16.33 15.56 -4.33
CA CYS A 10 15.19 14.73 -3.96
C CYS A 10 15.50 13.23 -4.10
N GLU A 11 16.09 12.81 -5.21
CA GLU A 11 16.46 11.42 -5.44
C GLU A 11 17.56 10.93 -4.48
N VAL A 12 18.52 11.79 -4.13
CA VAL A 12 19.54 11.44 -3.12
C VAL A 12 18.88 11.20 -1.74
N LYS A 13 17.90 12.00 -1.35
CA LYS A 13 17.12 11.76 -0.12
C LYS A 13 16.36 10.44 -0.20
N ARG A 14 15.72 10.14 -1.33
CA ARG A 14 14.97 8.89 -1.58
C ARG A 14 15.84 7.63 -1.49
N HIS A 15 17.10 7.73 -1.88
CA HIS A 15 18.10 6.66 -1.81
C HIS A 15 18.95 6.72 -0.53
N ASP A 16 18.40 7.18 0.59
CA ASP A 16 19.06 7.23 1.91
C ASP A 16 20.46 7.88 1.86
N LEU A 17 20.56 9.00 1.13
CA LEU A 17 21.80 9.77 0.92
C LEU A 17 22.91 9.02 0.16
N ASN A 18 22.57 7.92 -0.51
CA ASN A 18 23.50 7.13 -1.30
C ASN A 18 23.58 7.66 -2.74
N ILE A 19 24.57 8.54 -2.99
CA ILE A 19 24.76 9.14 -4.33
C ILE A 19 25.04 8.09 -5.41
N SER A 20 25.71 6.98 -5.08
CA SER A 20 26.00 5.91 -6.05
C SER A 20 24.75 5.18 -6.48
N ALA A 21 23.87 4.83 -5.53
CA ALA A 21 22.57 4.24 -5.83
C ALA A 21 21.68 5.22 -6.63
N THR A 22 21.68 6.50 -6.27
CA THR A 22 20.98 7.56 -7.01
C THR A 22 21.49 7.67 -8.45
N ALA A 23 22.81 7.63 -8.65
CA ALA A 23 23.42 7.70 -9.98
C ALA A 23 23.03 6.54 -10.87
N LEU A 24 22.94 5.33 -10.29
CA LEU A 24 22.49 4.13 -11.00
C LEU A 24 21.00 4.28 -11.40
N GLY A 25 20.13 4.68 -10.47
CA GLY A 25 18.70 4.86 -10.73
C GLY A 25 18.40 5.96 -11.75
N LEU A 26 19.24 6.99 -11.83
CA LEU A 26 19.09 8.11 -12.79
C LEU A 26 19.91 7.93 -14.08
N TYR A 27 20.54 6.78 -14.30
CA TYR A 27 21.41 6.50 -15.46
C TYR A 27 22.46 7.59 -15.70
N THR A 28 23.10 8.08 -14.62
CA THR A 28 24.10 9.13 -14.65
C THR A 28 25.32 8.77 -13.81
N SER A 29 26.33 9.66 -13.73
CA SER A 29 27.54 9.42 -12.97
C SER A 29 27.48 10.02 -11.57
N GLN A 30 28.00 9.30 -10.57
CA GLN A 30 28.11 9.77 -9.19
C GLN A 30 28.87 11.12 -9.08
N PRO A 31 30.02 11.37 -9.79
CA PRO A 31 30.66 12.68 -9.78
C PRO A 31 29.76 13.79 -10.35
N GLY A 32 28.92 13.46 -11.35
CA GLY A 32 27.98 14.40 -11.95
C GLY A 32 26.94 14.88 -10.94
N ILE A 33 26.30 13.96 -10.21
CA ILE A 33 25.34 14.31 -9.16
C ILE A 33 26.00 15.13 -8.06
N SER A 34 27.15 14.66 -7.52
CA SER A 34 27.89 15.38 -6.47
C SER A 34 28.24 16.80 -6.86
N LYS A 35 28.71 17.01 -8.12
CA LYS A 35 29.00 18.33 -8.63
C LYS A 35 27.76 19.23 -8.71
N GLN A 36 26.63 18.70 -9.18
CA GLN A 36 25.39 19.49 -9.32
C GLN A 36 24.79 19.87 -7.97
N ILE A 37 24.87 18.98 -6.98
CA ILE A 37 24.44 19.30 -5.60
C ILE A 37 25.31 20.41 -5.03
N LYS A 38 26.64 20.29 -5.16
CA LYS A 38 27.58 21.31 -4.68
C LYS A 38 27.31 22.69 -5.33
N LEU A 39 27.10 22.72 -6.65
CA LEU A 39 26.76 23.96 -7.36
C LEU A 39 25.45 24.57 -6.88
N LEU A 40 24.46 23.76 -6.52
CA LEU A 40 23.21 24.24 -5.96
C LEU A 40 23.40 24.82 -4.55
N GLU A 41 24.14 24.11 -3.69
CA GLU A 41 24.47 24.58 -2.34
C GLU A 41 25.28 25.89 -2.37
N GLU A 42 26.25 26.01 -3.29
CA GLU A 42 27.03 27.23 -3.51
C GLU A 42 26.14 28.41 -3.99
N GLU A 43 25.20 28.15 -4.92
CA GLU A 43 24.25 29.17 -5.42
C GLU A 43 23.30 29.64 -4.32
N LEU A 44 22.82 28.73 -3.46
CA LEU A 44 21.91 29.05 -2.37
C LEU A 44 22.61 29.61 -1.13
N GLY A 45 23.93 29.43 -1.02
CA GLY A 45 24.72 29.85 0.14
C GLY A 45 24.47 29.02 1.40
N VAL A 46 23.89 27.84 1.27
CA VAL A 46 23.59 26.94 2.39
C VAL A 46 23.90 25.48 2.03
N GLU A 47 24.23 24.67 3.03
CA GLU A 47 24.37 23.23 2.86
C GLU A 47 23.01 22.55 3.01
N ILE A 48 22.62 21.77 2.01
CA ILE A 48 21.43 20.91 2.03
C ILE A 48 21.73 19.61 2.79
N PHE A 49 22.94 19.09 2.59
CA PHE A 49 23.40 17.85 3.21
C PHE A 49 24.69 18.09 3.98
N THR A 50 24.78 17.53 5.19
CA THR A 50 26.06 17.44 5.89
C THR A 50 26.89 16.30 5.30
N ARG A 51 28.23 16.41 5.39
CA ARG A 51 29.16 15.42 4.86
C ARG A 51 30.03 14.82 5.96
N SER A 52 30.27 13.53 5.87
CA SER A 52 31.29 12.82 6.64
C SER A 52 32.33 12.25 5.66
N GLY A 53 33.45 12.96 5.50
CA GLY A 53 34.43 12.65 4.46
C GLY A 53 33.84 12.83 3.05
N LYS A 54 33.78 11.75 2.28
CA LYS A 54 33.24 11.75 0.90
C LYS A 54 31.74 11.39 0.82
N HIS A 55 31.12 11.03 1.95
CA HIS A 55 29.72 10.58 2.00
C HIS A 55 28.80 11.66 2.57
N LEU A 56 27.56 11.71 2.08
CA LEU A 56 26.49 12.48 2.71
C LEU A 56 26.07 11.73 3.97
N SER A 57 25.82 12.46 5.06
CA SER A 57 25.53 11.85 6.36
C SER A 57 24.15 12.17 6.91
N LYS A 58 23.68 13.38 6.68
CA LYS A 58 22.34 13.84 7.14
C LYS A 58 21.84 14.95 6.22
N VAL A 59 20.53 15.14 6.20
CA VAL A 59 19.90 16.36 5.68
C VAL A 59 19.99 17.44 6.76
N THR A 60 20.32 18.66 6.38
CA THR A 60 20.31 19.80 7.31
C THR A 60 18.86 20.27 7.55
N ARG A 61 18.61 21.07 8.61
CA ARG A 61 17.29 21.62 8.86
C ARG A 61 16.79 22.47 7.68
N VAL A 62 17.63 23.35 7.15
CA VAL A 62 17.30 24.15 5.96
C VAL A 62 17.19 23.25 4.71
N GLY A 63 17.94 22.14 4.66
CA GLY A 63 17.84 21.14 3.61
C GLY A 63 16.48 20.45 3.57
N GLU A 64 15.86 20.16 4.71
CA GLU A 64 14.50 19.58 4.76
C GLU A 64 13.48 20.56 4.17
N ASP A 65 13.54 21.84 4.50
CA ASP A 65 12.64 22.85 3.95
C ASP A 65 12.85 23.01 2.42
N ILE A 66 14.12 23.02 1.96
CA ILE A 66 14.46 23.08 0.52
C ILE A 66 13.95 21.84 -0.21
N LEU A 67 14.11 20.64 0.35
CA LEU A 67 13.65 19.40 -0.25
C LEU A 67 12.12 19.35 -0.37
N ALA A 68 11.39 19.84 0.63
CA ALA A 68 9.94 19.96 0.57
C ALA A 68 9.49 20.85 -0.60
N ILE A 69 10.06 22.05 -0.72
CA ILE A 69 9.76 22.98 -1.82
C ILE A 69 10.20 22.41 -3.18
N ALA A 70 11.38 21.76 -3.23
CA ALA A 70 11.86 21.14 -4.46
C ALA A 70 10.90 20.04 -4.95
N GLY A 71 10.36 19.23 -4.04
CA GLY A 71 9.33 18.23 -4.34
C GLY A 71 8.06 18.85 -4.92
N GLU A 72 7.57 19.96 -4.34
CA GLU A 72 6.42 20.68 -4.86
C GLU A 72 6.65 21.23 -6.28
N ILE A 73 7.83 21.79 -6.54
CA ILE A 73 8.19 22.30 -7.88
C ILE A 73 8.20 21.17 -8.90
N LEU A 74 8.83 20.05 -8.56
CA LEU A 74 8.88 18.87 -9.44
C LEU A 74 7.47 18.31 -9.72
N ASN A 75 6.60 18.28 -8.71
CA ASN A 75 5.20 17.89 -8.87
C ASN A 75 4.45 18.81 -9.85
N LYS A 76 4.67 20.13 -9.75
CA LYS A 76 4.07 21.11 -10.69
C LYS A 76 4.57 20.88 -12.12
N VAL A 77 5.83 20.51 -12.31
CA VAL A 77 6.38 20.18 -13.64
C VAL A 77 5.71 18.93 -14.21
N GLU A 78 5.53 17.88 -13.41
CA GLU A 78 4.83 16.67 -13.88
C GLU A 78 3.36 16.96 -14.20
N ARG A 79 2.68 17.84 -13.43
CA ARG A 79 1.33 18.31 -13.76
C ARG A 79 1.26 19.01 -15.11
N ILE A 80 2.24 19.86 -15.45
CA ILE A 80 2.30 20.52 -16.77
C ILE A 80 2.41 19.47 -17.89
N LYS A 81 3.26 18.46 -17.70
CA LYS A 81 3.40 17.36 -18.68
C LYS A 81 2.13 16.54 -18.81
N GLY A 82 1.49 16.20 -17.69
CA GLY A 82 0.23 15.48 -17.68
C GLY A 82 -0.88 16.22 -18.42
N LEU A 83 -1.06 17.51 -18.14
CA LEU A 83 -2.01 18.37 -18.86
C LEU A 83 -1.75 18.39 -20.37
N ALA A 84 -0.49 18.50 -20.79
CA ALA A 84 -0.12 18.49 -22.20
C ALA A 84 -0.40 17.12 -22.85
N SER A 85 -0.13 16.03 -22.14
CA SER A 85 -0.44 14.67 -22.60
C SER A 85 -1.92 14.43 -22.77
N ASP A 86 -2.76 14.83 -21.81
CA ASP A 86 -4.22 14.70 -21.92
C ASP A 86 -4.79 15.47 -23.11
N TYR A 87 -4.19 16.61 -23.44
CA TYR A 87 -4.63 17.38 -24.61
C TYR A 87 -4.28 16.71 -25.95
N THR A 88 -3.18 15.95 -25.98
CA THR A 88 -2.68 15.31 -27.21
C THR A 88 -3.10 13.85 -27.34
N SER A 89 -3.25 13.14 -26.24
CA SER A 89 -3.51 11.70 -26.18
C SER A 89 -4.27 11.30 -24.91
N PRO A 90 -5.56 11.71 -24.78
CA PRO A 90 -6.31 11.55 -23.52
C PRO A 90 -6.61 10.09 -23.13
N THR A 91 -6.40 9.15 -24.05
CA THR A 91 -6.66 7.71 -23.86
C THR A 91 -5.39 6.86 -23.82
N GLU A 92 -4.22 7.49 -23.79
CA GLU A 92 -2.91 6.81 -23.75
C GLU A 92 -2.14 7.22 -22.50
N GLY A 93 -1.41 6.29 -21.89
CA GLY A 93 -0.56 6.59 -20.72
C GLY A 93 -0.19 5.38 -19.90
N ASN A 94 0.19 5.65 -18.67
CA ASN A 94 0.49 4.62 -17.69
C ASN A 94 -0.36 4.88 -16.45
N LEU A 95 -0.82 3.82 -15.82
CA LEU A 95 -1.53 3.86 -14.56
C LEU A 95 -0.92 2.82 -13.62
N SER A 96 -0.33 3.29 -12.54
CA SER A 96 0.33 2.48 -11.54
C SER A 96 -0.39 2.56 -10.20
N LEU A 97 -0.65 1.43 -9.60
CA LEU A 97 -1.26 1.37 -8.28
C LEU A 97 -0.53 0.39 -7.37
N ALA A 98 -0.51 0.73 -6.07
CA ALA A 98 -0.01 -0.14 -5.03
C ALA A 98 -1.17 -0.64 -4.16
N THR A 99 -1.14 -1.90 -3.78
CA THR A 99 -2.18 -2.49 -2.94
C THR A 99 -1.68 -3.76 -2.25
N THR A 100 -2.51 -4.33 -1.37
CA THR A 100 -2.24 -5.63 -0.77
C THR A 100 -2.58 -6.76 -1.76
N HIS A 101 -2.07 -7.97 -1.48
CA HIS A 101 -2.36 -9.15 -2.29
C HIS A 101 -3.86 -9.42 -2.44
N THR A 102 -4.61 -9.29 -1.35
CA THR A 102 -6.06 -9.55 -1.33
C THR A 102 -6.80 -8.67 -2.34
N GLN A 103 -6.51 -7.37 -2.37
CA GLN A 103 -7.16 -6.45 -3.31
C GLN A 103 -6.72 -6.73 -4.76
N ALA A 104 -5.43 -7.00 -4.97
CA ALA A 104 -4.90 -7.29 -6.30
C ALA A 104 -5.53 -8.56 -6.90
N ARG A 105 -5.84 -9.57 -6.07
CA ARG A 105 -6.38 -10.84 -6.51
C ARG A 105 -7.92 -10.85 -6.62
N TYR A 106 -8.61 -10.27 -5.64
CA TYR A 106 -10.06 -10.48 -5.50
C TYR A 106 -10.91 -9.27 -5.88
N THR A 107 -10.39 -8.04 -5.78
CA THR A 107 -11.14 -6.82 -6.12
C THR A 107 -10.78 -6.30 -7.51
N LEU A 108 -9.50 -6.14 -7.79
CA LEU A 108 -9.03 -5.48 -9.01
C LEU A 108 -9.33 -6.23 -10.32
N PRO A 109 -9.39 -7.56 -10.42
CA PRO A 109 -9.61 -8.23 -11.70
C PRO A 109 -10.88 -7.76 -12.41
N ASN A 110 -11.99 -7.58 -11.70
CA ASN A 110 -13.25 -7.12 -12.29
C ASN A 110 -13.17 -5.65 -12.73
N VAL A 111 -12.51 -4.80 -11.95
CA VAL A 111 -12.29 -3.39 -12.29
C VAL A 111 -11.41 -3.27 -13.53
N ILE A 112 -10.30 -4.00 -13.57
CA ILE A 112 -9.35 -4.01 -14.70
C ILE A 112 -10.02 -4.58 -15.96
N ALA A 113 -10.81 -5.63 -15.84
CA ALA A 113 -11.55 -6.21 -16.97
C ALA A 113 -12.55 -5.22 -17.60
N GLY A 114 -13.15 -4.33 -16.80
CA GLY A 114 -14.01 -3.24 -17.29
C GLY A 114 -13.22 -2.07 -17.88
N PHE A 115 -12.04 -1.78 -17.34
CA PHE A 115 -11.22 -0.65 -17.72
C PHE A 115 -10.45 -0.86 -19.04
N VAL A 116 -9.79 -2.01 -19.21
CA VAL A 116 -8.90 -2.29 -20.36
C VAL A 116 -9.58 -2.11 -21.72
N PRO A 117 -10.84 -2.57 -21.96
CA PRO A 117 -11.51 -2.33 -23.23
C PRO A 117 -11.76 -0.85 -23.51
N LYS A 118 -11.97 -0.03 -22.47
CA LYS A 118 -12.21 1.41 -22.58
C LYS A 118 -10.92 2.20 -22.86
N TYR A 119 -9.80 1.72 -22.29
CA TYR A 119 -8.49 2.36 -22.38
C TYR A 119 -7.38 1.39 -22.83
N PRO A 120 -7.45 0.84 -24.07
CA PRO A 120 -6.54 -0.22 -24.52
C PRO A 120 -5.08 0.23 -24.69
N LYS A 121 -4.82 1.53 -24.66
CA LYS A 121 -3.48 2.11 -24.78
C LYS A 121 -2.93 2.64 -23.44
N VAL A 122 -3.64 2.41 -22.34
CA VAL A 122 -3.14 2.69 -20.99
C VAL A 122 -2.47 1.44 -20.45
N ALA A 123 -1.17 1.53 -20.19
CA ALA A 123 -0.43 0.44 -19.55
C ALA A 123 -0.71 0.43 -18.04
N LEU A 124 -1.20 -0.70 -17.51
CA LEU A 124 -1.49 -0.88 -16.09
C LEU A 124 -0.32 -1.56 -15.38
N SER A 125 0.00 -1.07 -14.19
CA SER A 125 0.96 -1.69 -13.28
C SER A 125 0.36 -1.82 -11.88
N VAL A 126 0.28 -3.05 -11.36
CA VAL A 126 -0.21 -3.36 -10.01
C VAL A 126 0.96 -3.84 -9.17
N ILE A 127 1.34 -3.05 -8.17
CA ILE A 127 2.43 -3.37 -7.25
C ILE A 127 1.82 -3.89 -5.95
N GLN A 128 2.36 -5.00 -5.46
CA GLN A 128 1.89 -5.61 -4.21
C GLN A 128 2.95 -5.43 -3.12
N GLY A 129 2.50 -4.97 -1.96
CA GLY A 129 3.35 -4.78 -0.79
C GLY A 129 2.52 -4.76 0.49
N THR A 130 3.20 -4.55 1.60
CA THR A 130 2.55 -4.24 2.88
C THR A 130 1.88 -2.87 2.80
N THR A 131 0.87 -2.63 3.64
CA THR A 131 0.17 -1.33 3.69
C THR A 131 1.16 -0.18 3.89
N LYS A 132 2.18 -0.35 4.73
CA LYS A 132 3.21 0.66 4.96
C LYS A 132 4.03 0.96 3.69
N GLU A 133 4.56 -0.06 3.04
CA GLU A 133 5.33 0.08 1.79
C GLU A 133 4.50 0.75 0.69
N ASN A 134 3.24 0.35 0.56
CA ASN A 134 2.32 0.90 -0.42
C ASN A 134 2.01 2.38 -0.17
N LEU A 135 1.80 2.79 1.11
CA LEU A 135 1.60 4.19 1.51
C LEU A 135 2.85 5.04 1.24
N GLU A 136 4.04 4.50 1.54
CA GLU A 136 5.31 5.18 1.25
C GLU A 136 5.50 5.36 -0.26
N ALA A 137 5.23 4.34 -1.07
CA ALA A 137 5.31 4.41 -2.53
C ALA A 137 4.38 5.49 -3.10
N ALA A 138 3.13 5.56 -2.64
CA ALA A 138 2.18 6.58 -3.06
C ALA A 138 2.60 7.99 -2.59
N ALA A 139 3.04 8.16 -1.33
CA ALA A 139 3.50 9.43 -0.80
C ALA A 139 4.72 9.97 -1.53
N ASN A 140 5.62 9.08 -1.96
CA ASN A 140 6.80 9.41 -2.76
C ASN A 140 6.45 9.67 -4.24
N GLY A 141 5.29 9.17 -4.71
CA GLY A 141 4.88 9.25 -6.12
C GLY A 141 5.54 8.18 -7.00
N ASP A 142 5.90 7.04 -6.41
CA ASP A 142 6.37 5.86 -7.14
C ASP A 142 5.21 5.12 -7.82
N VAL A 143 3.98 5.36 -7.32
CA VAL A 143 2.72 4.94 -7.91
C VAL A 143 1.73 6.10 -7.95
N ASP A 144 0.75 6.04 -8.84
CA ASP A 144 -0.27 7.08 -9.00
C ASP A 144 -1.26 7.08 -7.83
N PHE A 145 -1.66 5.90 -7.35
CA PHE A 145 -2.52 5.77 -6.18
C PHE A 145 -2.28 4.46 -5.41
N VAL A 146 -2.81 4.41 -4.20
CA VAL A 146 -2.77 3.25 -3.32
C VAL A 146 -4.17 2.88 -2.86
N ILE A 147 -4.47 1.58 -2.76
CA ILE A 147 -5.66 1.07 -2.06
C ILE A 147 -5.25 0.70 -0.65
N ILE A 148 -5.89 1.34 0.33
CA ILE A 148 -5.63 1.21 1.77
C ILE A 148 -6.77 0.42 2.39
N THR A 149 -6.47 -0.65 3.11
CA THR A 149 -7.46 -1.56 3.71
C THR A 149 -7.35 -1.69 5.23
N GLU A 150 -6.51 -0.89 5.86
CA GLU A 150 -6.26 -0.94 7.31
C GLU A 150 -6.19 0.46 7.88
N ASP A 151 -6.44 0.59 9.19
CA ASP A 151 -6.22 1.83 9.94
C ASP A 151 -4.71 2.09 10.08
N PHE A 152 -4.16 2.91 9.20
CA PHE A 152 -2.79 3.40 9.29
C PHE A 152 -2.76 4.90 9.53
N GLU A 153 -1.70 5.38 10.19
CA GLU A 153 -1.38 6.81 10.18
C GLU A 153 -1.17 7.27 8.75
N ILE A 154 -2.14 8.05 8.25
CA ILE A 154 -2.11 8.56 6.87
C ILE A 154 -1.08 9.68 6.80
N ASN A 155 -0.12 9.51 5.91
CA ASN A 155 0.86 10.55 5.61
C ASN A 155 0.15 11.82 5.12
N SER A 156 0.49 12.98 5.69
CA SER A 156 -0.09 14.29 5.31
C SER A 156 0.06 14.63 3.81
N ASN A 157 0.99 13.96 3.11
CA ASN A 157 1.19 14.09 1.68
C ASN A 157 0.15 13.36 0.83
N LEU A 158 -0.75 12.56 1.45
CA LEU A 158 -1.82 11.86 0.73
C LEU A 158 -3.16 12.59 0.91
N VAL A 159 -3.98 12.53 -0.12
CA VAL A 159 -5.42 12.76 -0.06
C VAL A 159 -6.07 11.38 -0.10
N VAL A 160 -6.90 11.10 0.90
CA VAL A 160 -7.55 9.80 1.03
C VAL A 160 -9.04 9.95 0.83
N MET A 161 -9.62 9.07 0.03
CA MET A 161 -11.04 9.02 -0.29
C MET A 161 -11.60 7.64 0.07
N PRO A 162 -12.82 7.55 0.65
CA PRO A 162 -13.49 6.29 0.86
C PRO A 162 -13.76 5.59 -0.48
N CYS A 163 -13.67 4.25 -0.52
CA CYS A 163 -13.89 3.47 -1.72
C CYS A 163 -15.02 2.45 -1.52
N PHE A 164 -14.79 1.42 -0.72
CA PHE A 164 -15.81 0.38 -0.43
C PHE A 164 -15.65 -0.19 0.97
N ASN A 165 -16.72 -0.80 1.47
CA ASN A 165 -16.68 -1.55 2.73
C ASN A 165 -16.41 -3.03 2.46
N TYR A 166 -15.72 -3.67 3.41
CA TYR A 166 -15.52 -5.12 3.45
C TYR A 166 -15.66 -5.61 4.90
N TYR A 167 -15.81 -6.91 5.07
CA TYR A 167 -16.01 -7.56 6.36
C TYR A 167 -14.95 -8.62 6.62
N THR A 168 -14.96 -9.16 7.82
CA THR A 168 -14.09 -10.28 8.20
C THR A 168 -14.92 -11.55 8.28
N ASP A 169 -14.52 -12.57 7.55
CA ASP A 169 -15.12 -13.91 7.59
C ASP A 169 -14.24 -14.90 8.35
N VAL A 170 -14.93 -15.81 9.03
CA VAL A 170 -14.29 -16.95 9.69
C VAL A 170 -14.46 -18.18 8.81
N LEU A 171 -13.34 -18.74 8.38
CA LEU A 171 -13.26 -19.81 7.39
C LEU A 171 -12.89 -21.15 8.02
N VAL A 172 -13.65 -22.19 7.70
CA VAL A 172 -13.46 -23.55 8.19
C VAL A 172 -13.66 -24.58 7.07
N LEU A 173 -13.21 -25.82 7.29
CA LEU A 173 -13.59 -26.97 6.44
C LEU A 173 -15.10 -27.21 6.53
N LYS A 174 -15.72 -27.76 5.47
CA LYS A 174 -17.15 -28.06 5.43
C LYS A 174 -17.65 -29.01 6.54
N ASP A 175 -16.82 -29.91 6.97
CA ASP A 175 -17.11 -30.90 8.02
C ASP A 175 -16.67 -30.44 9.43
N HIS A 176 -16.22 -29.18 9.55
CA HIS A 176 -15.77 -28.64 10.83
C HIS A 176 -16.93 -28.52 11.84
N PRO A 177 -16.73 -28.84 13.14
CA PRO A 177 -17.79 -28.78 14.14
C PRO A 177 -18.52 -27.43 14.22
N LEU A 178 -17.86 -26.32 13.96
CA LEU A 178 -18.47 -25.00 13.97
C LEU A 178 -19.61 -24.84 12.94
N THR A 179 -19.60 -25.65 11.85
CA THR A 179 -20.68 -25.60 10.84
C THR A 179 -22.00 -26.19 11.34
N GLN A 180 -21.98 -26.93 12.45
CA GLN A 180 -23.15 -27.53 13.07
C GLN A 180 -23.83 -26.60 14.11
N LEU A 181 -23.21 -25.47 14.44
CA LEU A 181 -23.78 -24.49 15.37
C LEU A 181 -24.75 -23.57 14.62
N ALA A 182 -25.87 -23.26 15.27
CA ALA A 182 -26.84 -22.31 14.71
C ALA A 182 -26.26 -20.87 14.65
N GLU A 183 -25.39 -20.54 15.58
CA GLU A 183 -24.65 -19.28 15.65
C GLU A 183 -23.27 -19.55 16.26
N VAL A 184 -22.23 -19.00 15.68
CA VAL A 184 -20.85 -19.15 16.14
C VAL A 184 -20.42 -17.89 16.86
N SER A 185 -19.92 -18.03 18.08
CA SER A 185 -19.38 -16.92 18.88
C SER A 185 -17.85 -16.89 18.85
N LEU A 186 -17.25 -15.75 19.23
CA LEU A 186 -15.80 -15.66 19.45
C LEU A 186 -15.31 -16.67 20.50
N ALA A 187 -16.14 -17.02 21.49
CA ALA A 187 -15.79 -18.03 22.49
C ALA A 187 -15.66 -19.43 21.87
N ASP A 188 -16.54 -19.79 20.94
CA ASP A 188 -16.47 -21.07 20.24
C ASP A 188 -15.20 -21.18 19.39
N ILE A 189 -14.78 -20.07 18.80
CA ILE A 189 -13.55 -20.01 17.99
C ILE A 189 -12.31 -20.25 18.86
N THR A 190 -12.27 -19.82 20.12
CA THR A 190 -11.11 -20.00 21.00
C THR A 190 -10.78 -21.47 21.30
N ALA A 191 -11.74 -22.39 21.09
CA ALA A 191 -11.48 -23.82 21.19
C ALA A 191 -10.52 -24.34 20.11
N TYR A 192 -10.32 -23.59 19.05
CA TYR A 192 -9.48 -23.94 17.90
C TYR A 192 -8.31 -22.97 17.75
N ALA A 193 -7.27 -23.40 17.02
CA ALA A 193 -6.19 -22.54 16.67
C ALA A 193 -6.60 -21.58 15.54
N LEU A 194 -6.15 -20.34 15.60
CA LEU A 194 -6.36 -19.37 14.53
C LEU A 194 -5.24 -19.40 13.49
N VAL A 195 -5.64 -19.29 12.24
CA VAL A 195 -4.81 -18.99 11.08
C VAL A 195 -5.26 -17.63 10.56
N THR A 196 -4.42 -16.59 10.67
CA THR A 196 -4.83 -15.20 10.42
C THR A 196 -3.78 -14.42 9.65
N HIS A 197 -4.07 -13.16 9.34
CA HIS A 197 -3.11 -12.27 8.70
C HIS A 197 -1.98 -11.86 9.65
N VAL A 198 -0.78 -11.62 9.06
CA VAL A 198 0.33 -10.96 9.76
C VAL A 198 0.00 -9.48 9.90
N PHE A 199 0.07 -8.97 11.12
CA PHE A 199 -0.10 -7.55 11.42
C PHE A 199 1.22 -6.99 11.93
N GLY A 200 1.98 -6.32 11.05
CA GLY A 200 3.30 -5.79 11.39
C GLY A 200 4.36 -6.88 11.60
N PHE A 201 5.45 -6.56 12.28
CA PHE A 201 6.51 -7.52 12.60
C PHE A 201 6.24 -8.21 13.96
N GLY A 202 5.66 -9.41 13.92
CA GLY A 202 5.55 -10.32 15.06
C GLY A 202 4.15 -10.47 15.66
N PHE A 203 3.98 -11.57 16.41
CA PHE A 203 2.70 -11.95 17.07
C PHE A 203 2.21 -10.94 18.13
N ASN A 204 3.08 -10.09 18.65
CA ASN A 204 2.75 -9.12 19.70
C ASN A 204 1.81 -8.00 19.21
N THR A 205 1.63 -7.84 17.91
CA THR A 205 0.76 -6.81 17.31
C THR A 205 -0.69 -7.25 17.14
N PHE A 206 -0.98 -8.56 17.28
CA PHE A 206 -2.35 -9.08 17.15
C PHE A 206 -3.36 -8.35 18.05
N GLY A 207 -3.01 -8.10 19.30
CA GLY A 207 -3.89 -7.41 20.25
C GLY A 207 -4.24 -5.96 19.87
N SER A 208 -3.50 -5.33 18.98
CA SER A 208 -3.78 -3.97 18.49
C SER A 208 -4.70 -3.97 17.26
N THR A 209 -4.86 -5.11 16.59
CA THR A 209 -5.78 -5.27 15.44
C THR A 209 -7.24 -5.21 15.87
N THR A 210 -8.14 -4.96 14.95
CA THR A 210 -9.58 -4.98 15.24
C THR A 210 -10.02 -6.36 15.70
N LEU A 211 -9.55 -7.42 15.04
CA LEU A 211 -9.79 -8.80 15.47
C LEU A 211 -9.28 -9.04 16.90
N GLY A 212 -8.03 -8.70 17.21
CA GLY A 212 -7.46 -8.84 18.54
C GLY A 212 -8.21 -8.03 19.61
N LYS A 213 -8.66 -6.82 19.25
CA LYS A 213 -9.52 -5.98 20.12
C LYS A 213 -10.87 -6.63 20.38
N ALA A 214 -11.50 -7.29 19.39
CA ALA A 214 -12.75 -8.02 19.56
C ALA A 214 -12.62 -9.14 20.59
N PHE A 215 -11.57 -9.96 20.50
CA PHE A 215 -11.27 -10.98 21.51
C PHE A 215 -11.00 -10.37 22.89
N LYS A 216 -10.18 -9.33 22.96
CA LYS A 216 -9.83 -8.65 24.22
C LYS A 216 -11.05 -8.04 24.91
N ARG A 217 -11.99 -7.42 24.18
CA ARG A 217 -13.24 -6.87 24.73
C ARG A 217 -14.08 -7.93 25.44
N ARG A 218 -13.95 -9.21 25.05
CA ARG A 218 -14.66 -10.36 25.64
C ARG A 218 -13.82 -11.11 26.68
N GLY A 219 -12.58 -10.64 26.96
CA GLY A 219 -11.68 -11.35 27.87
C GLY A 219 -11.19 -12.70 27.33
N LEU A 220 -11.17 -12.87 26.01
CA LEU A 220 -10.78 -14.09 25.31
C LEU A 220 -9.34 -13.97 24.77
N GLU A 221 -8.60 -15.06 24.85
CA GLU A 221 -7.22 -15.15 24.32
C GLU A 221 -7.16 -16.31 23.30
N PRO A 222 -7.24 -16.01 21.98
CA PRO A 222 -7.14 -17.04 20.96
C PRO A 222 -5.72 -17.55 20.82
N ARG A 223 -5.55 -18.83 20.54
CA ARG A 223 -4.27 -19.45 20.19
C ARG A 223 -4.01 -19.24 18.70
N ILE A 224 -3.05 -18.41 18.33
CA ILE A 224 -2.63 -18.21 16.95
C ILE A 224 -1.65 -19.34 16.58
N ALA A 225 -2.03 -20.21 15.64
CA ALA A 225 -1.16 -21.25 15.11
C ALA A 225 -0.26 -20.74 13.98
N LEU A 226 -0.79 -19.83 13.16
CA LEU A 226 -0.06 -19.29 12.01
C LEU A 226 -0.58 -17.89 11.68
N ALA A 227 0.35 -17.01 11.36
CA ALA A 227 0.05 -15.71 10.75
C ALA A 227 0.68 -15.66 9.35
N ALA A 228 -0.11 -15.32 8.32
CA ALA A 228 0.28 -15.34 6.92
C ALA A 228 0.08 -13.98 6.23
N GLY A 229 0.86 -13.72 5.19
CA GLY A 229 0.84 -12.43 4.46
C GLY A 229 -0.38 -12.25 3.55
N ASN A 230 -1.14 -13.31 3.24
CA ASN A 230 -2.28 -13.23 2.35
C ASN A 230 -3.32 -14.34 2.61
N ALA A 231 -4.54 -14.15 2.09
CA ALA A 231 -5.67 -15.03 2.28
C ALA A 231 -5.47 -16.42 1.65
N ASP A 232 -4.78 -16.55 0.51
CA ASP A 232 -4.57 -17.84 -0.14
C ASP A 232 -3.73 -18.79 0.72
N VAL A 233 -2.71 -18.25 1.40
CA VAL A 233 -1.91 -18.99 2.36
C VAL A 233 -2.76 -19.41 3.57
N ILE A 234 -3.60 -18.51 4.10
CA ILE A 234 -4.54 -18.83 5.19
C ILE A 234 -5.44 -20.00 4.78
N LYS A 235 -6.10 -19.91 3.63
CA LYS A 235 -6.95 -20.97 3.07
C LYS A 235 -6.21 -22.32 2.97
N SER A 236 -4.98 -22.29 2.48
CA SER A 236 -4.16 -23.51 2.35
C SER A 236 -3.91 -24.18 3.68
N TYR A 237 -3.67 -23.43 4.75
CA TYR A 237 -3.45 -24.01 6.08
C TYR A 237 -4.75 -24.42 6.79
N VAL A 238 -5.87 -23.76 6.50
CA VAL A 238 -7.20 -24.23 6.93
C VAL A 238 -7.48 -25.59 6.28
N ARG A 239 -7.23 -25.74 4.97
CA ARG A 239 -7.35 -27.02 4.24
C ARG A 239 -6.46 -28.12 4.82
N ALA A 240 -5.28 -27.75 5.30
CA ALA A 240 -4.37 -28.68 5.99
C ALA A 240 -4.81 -29.03 7.42
N GLY A 241 -5.95 -28.50 7.90
CA GLY A 241 -6.48 -28.80 9.23
C GLY A 241 -5.75 -28.09 10.38
N LEU A 242 -5.01 -27.00 10.10
CA LEU A 242 -4.23 -26.30 11.14
C LEU A 242 -5.12 -25.55 12.12
N GLY A 243 -6.33 -25.17 11.71
CA GLY A 243 -7.30 -24.47 12.55
C GLY A 243 -8.31 -23.67 11.75
N VAL A 244 -8.86 -22.65 12.39
CA VAL A 244 -9.88 -21.75 11.86
C VAL A 244 -9.21 -20.56 11.18
N GLY A 245 -9.57 -20.29 9.93
CA GLY A 245 -9.05 -19.15 9.17
C GLY A 245 -9.83 -17.87 9.44
N VAL A 246 -9.14 -16.72 9.41
CA VAL A 246 -9.77 -15.40 9.43
C VAL A 246 -9.27 -14.62 8.24
N ILE A 247 -10.19 -14.25 7.34
CA ILE A 247 -9.90 -13.56 6.07
C ILE A 247 -10.86 -12.39 5.86
N ALA A 248 -10.56 -11.53 4.88
CA ALA A 248 -11.56 -10.58 4.37
C ALA A 248 -12.61 -11.35 3.55
N ASP A 249 -13.89 -10.97 3.66
CA ASP A 249 -15.04 -11.59 2.98
C ASP A 249 -14.84 -11.69 1.46
N LEU A 250 -14.30 -10.63 0.85
CA LEU A 250 -14.00 -10.59 -0.58
C LEU A 250 -12.93 -11.61 -1.03
N ALA A 251 -12.21 -12.23 -0.10
CA ALA A 251 -11.24 -13.27 -0.42
C ALA A 251 -11.83 -14.69 -0.45
N TYR A 252 -13.13 -14.84 -0.17
CA TYR A 252 -13.84 -16.11 -0.28
C TYR A 252 -14.58 -16.21 -1.61
N ASP A 253 -14.36 -17.28 -2.35
CA ASP A 253 -15.09 -17.62 -3.56
C ASP A 253 -15.75 -18.99 -3.39
N ALA A 254 -17.07 -19.05 -3.40
CA ALA A 254 -17.82 -20.27 -3.16
C ALA A 254 -17.57 -21.38 -4.21
N ILE A 255 -17.06 -21.04 -5.39
CA ILE A 255 -16.73 -22.00 -6.45
C ILE A 255 -15.31 -22.51 -6.26
N GLU A 256 -14.31 -21.60 -6.15
CA GLU A 256 -12.91 -21.96 -5.95
C GLU A 256 -12.68 -22.61 -4.56
N ASP A 257 -13.37 -22.12 -3.54
CA ASP A 257 -13.26 -22.56 -2.14
C ASP A 257 -14.37 -23.55 -1.75
N SER A 258 -14.82 -24.36 -2.71
CA SER A 258 -15.96 -25.26 -2.52
C SER A 258 -15.80 -26.33 -1.41
N ASP A 259 -14.61 -26.52 -0.88
CA ASP A 259 -14.27 -27.37 0.27
C ASP A 259 -14.28 -26.63 1.61
N LEU A 260 -14.40 -25.31 1.58
CA LEU A 260 -14.43 -24.43 2.73
C LEU A 260 -15.82 -23.79 2.94
N VAL A 261 -16.05 -23.28 4.13
CA VAL A 261 -17.30 -22.58 4.50
C VAL A 261 -16.95 -21.38 5.36
N CYS A 262 -17.54 -20.22 5.04
CA CYS A 262 -17.55 -19.08 5.94
C CYS A 262 -18.66 -19.25 6.98
N VAL A 263 -18.31 -19.18 8.26
CA VAL A 263 -19.26 -19.17 9.37
C VAL A 263 -19.47 -17.75 9.87
N ASN A 264 -20.75 -17.38 10.06
CA ASN A 264 -21.09 -16.06 10.57
C ASN A 264 -20.77 -15.95 12.06
N VAL A 265 -20.01 -14.92 12.40
CA VAL A 265 -19.65 -14.58 13.79
C VAL A 265 -20.11 -13.14 14.05
N PRO A 266 -21.27 -12.93 14.70
CA PRO A 266 -21.85 -11.59 14.85
C PRO A 266 -20.94 -10.56 15.47
N GLU A 267 -20.03 -10.99 16.35
CA GLU A 267 -19.05 -10.11 16.98
C GLU A 267 -17.98 -9.56 16.05
N LEU A 268 -17.86 -10.12 14.84
CA LEU A 268 -16.93 -9.68 13.78
C LEU A 268 -17.63 -8.94 12.64
N ASN A 269 -18.93 -8.69 12.73
CA ASN A 269 -19.72 -7.98 11.71
C ASN A 269 -19.47 -6.46 11.67
N GLU A 270 -18.35 -5.97 12.21
CA GLU A 270 -17.91 -4.59 12.00
C GLU A 270 -17.37 -4.46 10.56
N SER A 271 -17.85 -3.43 9.83
CA SER A 271 -17.34 -3.14 8.48
C SER A 271 -16.02 -2.40 8.55
N TYR A 272 -15.16 -2.73 7.63
CA TYR A 272 -13.89 -2.03 7.38
C TYR A 272 -14.04 -1.20 6.12
N LEU A 273 -13.41 -0.03 6.10
CA LEU A 273 -13.42 0.86 4.94
C LEU A 273 -12.12 0.73 4.16
N ALA A 274 -12.21 0.26 2.92
CA ALA A 274 -11.14 0.43 1.96
C ALA A 274 -11.16 1.86 1.42
N SER A 275 -10.00 2.45 1.26
CA SER A 275 -9.83 3.83 0.82
C SER A 275 -8.79 3.91 -0.30
N ILE A 276 -8.91 4.92 -1.16
CA ILE A 276 -7.92 5.23 -2.18
C ILE A 276 -7.10 6.44 -1.70
N GLY A 277 -5.77 6.28 -1.67
CA GLY A 277 -4.83 7.34 -1.37
C GLY A 277 -4.10 7.83 -2.62
N ILE A 278 -4.10 9.15 -2.84
CA ILE A 278 -3.42 9.81 -3.95
C ILE A 278 -2.50 10.87 -3.38
N ARG A 279 -1.28 10.99 -3.92
CA ARG A 279 -0.35 12.02 -3.49
C ARG A 279 -0.94 13.42 -3.71
N ARG A 280 -0.89 14.24 -2.67
CA ARG A 280 -1.37 15.63 -2.73
C ARG A 280 -0.68 16.42 -3.82
N GLY A 281 -1.47 17.06 -4.67
CA GLY A 281 -0.98 17.85 -5.78
C GLY A 281 -0.50 17.06 -7.00
N SER A 282 -0.68 15.75 -7.06
CA SER A 282 -0.50 14.99 -8.29
C SER A 282 -1.48 15.43 -9.36
N TYR A 283 -1.10 15.28 -10.60
CA TYR A 283 -2.01 15.36 -11.73
C TYR A 283 -2.77 14.04 -11.85
N ILE A 284 -4.06 14.10 -12.10
CA ILE A 284 -4.93 12.95 -12.29
C ILE A 284 -5.47 13.00 -13.71
N PRO A 285 -5.00 12.13 -14.63
CA PRO A 285 -5.51 12.05 -16.01
C PRO A 285 -6.96 11.59 -16.02
N GLY A 286 -7.68 11.88 -17.13
CA GLY A 286 -9.07 11.50 -17.29
C GLY A 286 -9.32 10.00 -17.13
N TYR A 287 -8.45 9.14 -17.71
CA TYR A 287 -8.55 7.69 -17.56
C TYR A 287 -8.36 7.20 -16.11
N MET A 288 -7.63 7.94 -15.29
CA MET A 288 -7.45 7.60 -13.88
C MET A 288 -8.71 7.91 -13.08
N TYR A 289 -9.43 8.99 -13.38
CA TYR A 289 -10.75 9.25 -12.78
C TYR A 289 -11.72 8.10 -13.08
N ASP A 290 -11.79 7.67 -14.33
CA ASP A 290 -12.65 6.57 -14.77
C ASP A 290 -12.26 5.20 -14.16
N PHE A 291 -11.01 5.05 -13.73
CA PHE A 291 -10.58 3.83 -13.02
C PHE A 291 -11.01 3.85 -11.55
N ILE A 292 -11.08 5.03 -10.94
CA ILE A 292 -11.39 5.21 -9.51
C ILE A 292 -12.90 5.17 -9.26
N GLU A 293 -13.72 5.62 -10.22
CA GLU A 293 -15.18 5.55 -10.17
C GLU A 293 -15.71 4.11 -10.32
#